data_189da9d45dafdf5ccdfe1b784c422f55
#
_entry.id   189da9d45dafdf5ccdfe1b784c422f55
#
_cell.length_a   1.000
_cell.length_b   1.000
_cell.length_c   1.000
_cell.angle_alpha   90.00
_cell.angle_beta   90.00
_cell.angle_gamma   90.00
#
_symmetry.space_group_name_H-M   'P 1'
#
loop_
_entity.id
_entity.type
_entity.pdbx_description
1 polymer ?
#
loop_
_entity_poly.entity_id
_entity_poly.type
_entity_poly.pdbx_seq_one_letter_code
_entity_poly.pdbx_strand_id
1 'polypeptide(L)'
;MSNIEKLQRTTQLDTIRVESSPNGSAHWMYMHADIDWGVRPCFRTNLMEDMWSFLTSITLRDSQRQAGELRHVVIASKAQAFNLGGDLHLFAQLIRDNNRQKLLEYARRCIDGVYHIHTGLGGDVRTIALVQGDALGGGLELALSCHTIVAEEGVNMGLPEVLFGLFPGMGAYSFLRKRVSSQLAEKIILEGDLYTSDEMYKLGIVDVLVPKGEGEAAVEALIRKQQRSPHAHLAMNAVRGIAEPVGYNELMGITEVWVDTALALGEKSLRTMERIVKAQERLAHSVAA
;
A
#
# COMPACT_ATOMS: atom_id res chain seq x y z
N MET A 1 -0.02 -27.20 21.86
CA MET A 1 0.13 -27.54 20.42
C MET A 1 -0.76 -26.58 19.66
N SER A 2 -0.18 -25.59 19.01
CA SER A 2 -0.93 -24.56 18.28
C SER A 2 -1.44 -25.18 16.97
N ASN A 3 -2.75 -25.35 16.86
CA ASN A 3 -3.39 -25.52 15.57
C ASN A 3 -3.30 -24.17 14.84
N ILE A 4 -2.20 -23.93 14.16
CA ILE A 4 -2.13 -22.98 13.07
C ILE A 4 -3.00 -23.60 11.99
N GLU A 5 -4.19 -23.05 11.76
CA GLU A 5 -4.95 -23.37 10.55
C GLU A 5 -4.05 -23.02 9.36
N LYS A 6 -3.45 -24.04 8.76
CA LYS A 6 -2.59 -23.88 7.60
C LYS A 6 -3.40 -23.20 6.50
N LEU A 7 -2.88 -22.12 5.95
CA LEU A 7 -3.37 -21.53 4.72
C LEU A 7 -3.49 -22.66 3.67
N GLN A 8 -4.72 -23.00 3.23
CA GLN A 8 -4.96 -24.23 2.44
C GLN A 8 -5.20 -23.97 0.96
N ARG A 9 -5.37 -22.68 0.55
CA ARG A 9 -5.58 -22.34 -0.86
C ARG A 9 -4.59 -21.27 -1.26
N THR A 10 -3.67 -21.62 -2.14
CA THR A 10 -2.77 -20.66 -2.80
C THR A 10 -3.29 -20.41 -4.20
N THR A 11 -3.50 -19.15 -4.55
CA THR A 11 -3.74 -18.71 -5.93
C THR A 11 -2.57 -17.81 -6.31
N GLN A 12 -1.95 -18.11 -7.43
CA GLN A 12 -0.88 -17.29 -7.99
C GLN A 12 -1.39 -16.64 -9.27
N LEU A 13 -1.30 -15.33 -9.33
CA LEU A 13 -1.35 -14.52 -10.52
C LEU A 13 0.09 -14.16 -10.91
N ASP A 14 0.29 -13.56 -12.05
CA ASP A 14 1.66 -13.32 -12.55
C ASP A 14 2.51 -12.51 -11.59
N THR A 15 1.91 -11.49 -10.95
CA THR A 15 2.64 -10.53 -10.11
C THR A 15 2.30 -10.62 -8.62
N ILE A 16 1.27 -11.36 -8.23
CA ILE A 16 0.87 -11.55 -6.83
C ILE A 16 0.69 -13.03 -6.50
N ARG A 17 0.97 -13.36 -5.24
CA ARG A 17 0.63 -14.64 -4.63
C ARG A 17 -0.40 -14.40 -3.53
N VAL A 18 -1.47 -15.20 -3.54
CA VAL A 18 -2.52 -15.11 -2.52
C VAL A 18 -2.61 -16.40 -1.73
N GLU A 19 -2.62 -16.28 -0.42
CA GLU A 19 -2.84 -17.36 0.51
C GLU A 19 -4.09 -17.08 1.33
N SER A 20 -5.00 -18.03 1.43
CA SER A 20 -6.28 -17.86 2.11
C SER A 20 -6.47 -18.87 3.20
N SER A 21 -7.06 -18.45 4.32
CA SER A 21 -7.52 -19.38 5.37
C SER A 21 -8.60 -20.32 4.83
N PRO A 22 -8.73 -21.53 5.39
CA PRO A 22 -9.69 -22.53 4.90
C PRO A 22 -11.14 -22.04 4.88
N ASN A 23 -11.51 -21.25 5.89
CA ASN A 23 -12.84 -20.66 6.01
C ASN A 23 -12.99 -19.34 5.24
N GLY A 24 -11.92 -18.84 4.61
CA GLY A 24 -11.92 -17.57 3.86
C GLY A 24 -12.06 -16.33 4.73
N SER A 25 -11.78 -16.39 6.03
CA SER A 25 -11.82 -15.25 6.93
C SER A 25 -10.59 -14.37 6.86
N ALA A 26 -9.49 -14.86 6.30
CA ALA A 26 -8.26 -14.11 6.09
C ALA A 26 -7.63 -14.43 4.74
N HIS A 27 -7.16 -13.40 4.05
CA HIS A 27 -6.44 -13.49 2.79
C HIS A 27 -5.12 -12.71 2.92
N TRP A 28 -4.02 -13.36 2.56
CA TRP A 28 -2.71 -12.75 2.48
C TRP A 28 -2.38 -12.54 1.01
N MET A 29 -2.25 -11.29 0.60
CA MET A 29 -1.83 -10.91 -0.74
C MET A 29 -0.38 -10.43 -0.69
N TYR A 30 0.50 -11.23 -1.27
CA TYR A 30 1.91 -10.89 -1.41
C TYR A 30 2.14 -10.28 -2.79
N MET A 31 2.52 -9.01 -2.83
CA MET A 31 2.95 -8.31 -4.04
C MET A 31 4.30 -8.85 -4.52
N HIS A 32 4.63 -8.55 -5.76
CA HIS A 32 5.95 -8.83 -6.37
C HIS A 32 6.31 -10.32 -6.37
N ALA A 33 5.33 -11.20 -6.66
CA ALA A 33 5.57 -12.64 -6.78
C ALA A 33 6.48 -13.01 -7.96
N ASP A 34 6.70 -12.05 -8.87
CA ASP A 34 7.59 -12.15 -10.04
C ASP A 34 8.97 -11.50 -9.80
N ILE A 35 9.36 -11.27 -8.54
CA ILE A 35 10.60 -10.57 -8.20
C ILE A 35 11.86 -11.29 -8.72
N ASP A 36 11.82 -12.62 -8.80
CA ASP A 36 12.92 -13.45 -9.30
C ASP A 36 13.25 -13.17 -10.78
N TRP A 37 12.37 -12.46 -11.50
CA TRP A 37 12.63 -12.02 -12.88
C TRP A 37 13.39 -10.68 -12.97
N GLY A 38 13.93 -10.20 -11.86
CA GLY A 38 14.72 -8.96 -11.79
C GLY A 38 13.90 -7.68 -11.98
N VAL A 39 12.59 -7.75 -11.75
CA VAL A 39 11.69 -6.59 -11.87
C VAL A 39 11.76 -5.70 -10.63
N ARG A 40 11.59 -4.40 -10.81
CA ARG A 40 11.56 -3.46 -9.69
C ARG A 40 10.28 -3.65 -8.87
N PRO A 41 10.34 -3.66 -7.53
CA PRO A 41 9.18 -3.76 -6.67
C PRO A 41 8.44 -2.41 -6.55
N CYS A 42 7.82 -1.96 -7.65
CA CYS A 42 7.04 -0.73 -7.74
C CYS A 42 5.65 -1.01 -8.34
N PHE A 43 4.76 -0.02 -8.37
CA PHE A 43 3.42 -0.15 -8.95
C PHE A 43 3.47 -0.18 -10.48
N ARG A 44 3.83 -1.32 -11.03
CA ARG A 44 3.70 -1.61 -12.47
C ARG A 44 2.23 -1.84 -12.81
N THR A 45 1.85 -1.54 -14.05
CA THR A 45 0.45 -1.65 -14.49
C THR A 45 -0.12 -3.05 -14.28
N ASN A 46 0.65 -4.11 -14.62
CA ASN A 46 0.22 -5.50 -14.42
C ASN A 46 0.05 -5.85 -12.93
N LEU A 47 0.91 -5.35 -12.03
CA LEU A 47 0.74 -5.54 -10.60
C LEU A 47 -0.59 -4.93 -10.11
N MET A 48 -0.88 -3.71 -10.53
CA MET A 48 -2.15 -3.06 -10.15
C MET A 48 -3.38 -3.82 -10.70
N GLU A 49 -3.29 -4.38 -11.90
CA GLU A 49 -4.34 -5.19 -12.50
C GLU A 49 -4.58 -6.49 -11.72
N ASP A 50 -3.53 -7.20 -11.35
CA ASP A 50 -3.63 -8.42 -10.54
C ASP A 50 -4.18 -8.13 -9.13
N MET A 51 -3.67 -7.09 -8.47
CA MET A 51 -4.18 -6.65 -7.15
C MET A 51 -5.66 -6.29 -7.22
N TRP A 52 -6.08 -5.52 -8.23
CA TRP A 52 -7.47 -5.12 -8.42
C TRP A 52 -8.37 -6.33 -8.68
N SER A 53 -7.94 -7.23 -9.56
CA SER A 53 -8.67 -8.48 -9.87
C SER A 53 -8.90 -9.32 -8.60
N PHE A 54 -7.87 -9.45 -7.76
CA PHE A 54 -7.98 -10.16 -6.51
C PHE A 54 -8.93 -9.47 -5.52
N LEU A 55 -8.73 -8.18 -5.24
CA LEU A 55 -9.52 -7.42 -4.27
C LEU A 55 -11.01 -7.39 -4.64
N THR A 56 -11.32 -7.18 -5.93
CA THR A 56 -12.70 -7.20 -6.40
C THR A 56 -13.31 -8.61 -6.35
N SER A 57 -12.51 -9.66 -6.54
CA SER A 57 -12.99 -11.06 -6.40
C SER A 57 -13.46 -11.37 -4.98
N ILE A 58 -12.87 -10.76 -3.96
CA ILE A 58 -13.31 -10.88 -2.56
C ILE A 58 -14.69 -10.25 -2.40
N THR A 59 -14.89 -9.05 -2.91
CA THR A 59 -16.16 -8.31 -2.83
C THR A 59 -17.29 -9.03 -3.54
N LEU A 60 -17.04 -9.58 -4.74
CA LEU A 60 -18.06 -10.29 -5.53
C LEU A 60 -18.52 -11.61 -4.90
N ARG A 61 -17.65 -12.30 -4.17
CA ARG A 61 -18.00 -13.54 -3.45
C ARG A 61 -18.88 -13.29 -2.23
N ASP A 62 -19.00 -12.05 -1.80
CA ASP A 62 -19.74 -11.67 -0.58
C ASP A 62 -21.25 -11.72 -0.72
N SER A 63 -21.79 -11.63 -1.92
CA SER A 63 -23.25 -11.74 -2.16
C SER A 63 -23.85 -13.08 -1.68
N GLN A 64 -23.01 -14.07 -1.33
CA GLN A 64 -23.41 -15.41 -0.88
C GLN A 64 -23.13 -15.70 0.60
N ARG A 65 -22.57 -14.70 1.36
CA ARG A 65 -22.16 -14.91 2.76
C ARG A 65 -23.14 -14.34 3.79
N GLN A 66 -23.03 -14.84 5.03
CA GLN A 66 -23.80 -14.29 6.15
C GLN A 66 -23.28 -12.90 6.53
N ALA A 67 -24.20 -11.95 6.70
CA ALA A 67 -23.87 -10.63 7.21
C ALA A 67 -23.27 -10.73 8.62
N GLY A 68 -22.19 -9.97 8.89
CA GLY A 68 -21.57 -9.89 10.22
C GLY A 68 -20.28 -10.70 10.42
N GLU A 69 -19.75 -11.34 9.37
CA GLU A 69 -18.44 -12.01 9.45
C GLU A 69 -17.30 -11.00 9.21
N LEU A 70 -16.46 -10.81 10.22
CA LEU A 70 -15.23 -10.02 10.09
C LEU A 70 -14.18 -10.77 9.27
N ARG A 71 -13.70 -10.15 8.20
CA ARG A 71 -12.63 -10.68 7.34
C ARG A 71 -11.39 -9.79 7.40
N HIS A 72 -10.28 -10.38 6.95
CA HIS A 72 -9.00 -9.69 6.91
C HIS A 72 -8.36 -9.83 5.54
N VAL A 73 -7.80 -8.75 5.04
CA VAL A 73 -6.87 -8.75 3.91
C VAL A 73 -5.54 -8.21 4.41
N VAL A 74 -4.51 -9.04 4.34
CA VAL A 74 -3.13 -8.67 4.64
C VAL A 74 -2.43 -8.37 3.32
N ILE A 75 -1.82 -7.21 3.23
CA ILE A 75 -1.00 -6.80 2.09
C ILE A 75 0.45 -6.87 2.52
N ALA A 76 1.21 -7.71 1.85
CA ALA A 76 2.63 -7.96 2.11
C ALA A 76 3.42 -7.96 0.78
N SER A 77 4.70 -8.27 0.83
CA SER A 77 5.57 -8.34 -0.36
C SER A 77 6.39 -9.64 -0.37
N LYS A 78 6.71 -10.15 -1.55
CA LYS A 78 7.72 -11.20 -1.75
C LYS A 78 9.11 -10.62 -2.06
N ALA A 79 9.17 -9.33 -2.40
CA ALA A 79 10.43 -8.62 -2.58
C ALA A 79 11.03 -8.22 -1.23
N GLN A 80 12.32 -7.82 -1.22
CA GLN A 80 12.95 -7.24 -0.04
C GLN A 80 12.35 -5.88 0.36
N ALA A 81 11.82 -5.11 -0.60
CA ALA A 81 11.03 -3.93 -0.33
C ALA A 81 9.55 -4.28 -0.23
N PHE A 82 8.80 -3.60 0.64
CA PHE A 82 7.34 -3.66 0.64
C PHE A 82 6.81 -3.13 -0.70
N ASN A 83 7.15 -1.89 -1.06
CA ASN A 83 6.94 -1.32 -2.38
C ASN A 83 7.67 0.04 -2.49
N LEU A 84 8.32 0.29 -3.62
CA LEU A 84 9.13 1.51 -3.88
C LEU A 84 8.33 2.63 -4.59
N GLY A 85 7.01 2.53 -4.63
CA GLY A 85 6.13 3.56 -5.14
C GLY A 85 5.76 3.42 -6.61
N GLY A 86 5.46 4.54 -7.26
CA GLY A 86 5.01 4.57 -8.65
C GLY A 86 6.09 4.15 -9.66
N ASP A 87 5.67 3.80 -10.86
CA ASP A 87 6.58 3.50 -11.96
C ASP A 87 7.18 4.79 -12.54
N LEU A 88 8.30 5.23 -11.93
CA LEU A 88 9.00 6.46 -12.32
C LEU A 88 9.50 6.43 -13.78
N HIS A 89 9.76 5.24 -14.33
CA HIS A 89 10.15 5.12 -15.75
C HIS A 89 8.98 5.49 -16.65
N LEU A 90 7.81 4.91 -16.38
CA LEU A 90 6.58 5.22 -17.08
C LEU A 90 6.20 6.71 -16.90
N PHE A 91 6.36 7.27 -15.69
CA PHE A 91 6.06 8.68 -15.45
C PHE A 91 6.95 9.59 -16.28
N ALA A 92 8.27 9.37 -16.28
CA ALA A 92 9.20 10.19 -17.06
C ALA A 92 8.87 10.16 -18.57
N GLN A 93 8.45 9.00 -19.09
CA GLN A 93 8.00 8.86 -20.47
C GLN A 93 6.73 9.66 -20.74
N LEU A 94 5.68 9.43 -19.93
CA LEU A 94 4.37 10.09 -20.11
C LEU A 94 4.44 11.61 -19.96
N ILE A 95 5.32 12.10 -19.07
CA ILE A 95 5.56 13.53 -18.88
C ILE A 95 6.24 14.14 -20.11
N ARG A 96 7.29 13.49 -20.67
CA ARG A 96 7.93 13.94 -21.90
C ARG A 96 6.98 13.97 -23.08
N ASP A 97 6.11 12.96 -23.18
CA ASP A 97 5.10 12.85 -24.23
C ASP A 97 3.91 13.81 -24.00
N ASN A 98 3.92 14.58 -22.91
CA ASN A 98 2.82 15.42 -22.45
C ASN A 98 1.46 14.68 -22.46
N ASN A 99 1.47 13.40 -22.07
CA ASN A 99 0.32 12.51 -22.14
C ASN A 99 -0.49 12.52 -20.83
N ARG A 100 -1.22 13.64 -20.61
CA ARG A 100 -2.06 13.83 -19.43
C ARG A 100 -3.06 12.69 -19.22
N GLN A 101 -3.67 12.22 -20.29
CA GLN A 101 -4.71 11.20 -20.20
C GLN A 101 -4.17 9.89 -19.62
N LYS A 102 -3.08 9.36 -20.17
CA LYS A 102 -2.50 8.10 -19.68
C LYS A 102 -1.93 8.24 -18.26
N LEU A 103 -1.37 9.41 -17.93
CA LEU A 103 -0.88 9.66 -16.57
C LEU A 103 -2.04 9.67 -15.57
N LEU A 104 -3.16 10.31 -15.91
CA LEU A 104 -4.37 10.32 -15.10
C LEU A 104 -5.01 8.94 -14.99
N GLU A 105 -5.03 8.16 -16.06
CA GLU A 105 -5.53 6.77 -16.05
C GLU A 105 -4.72 5.89 -15.10
N TYR A 106 -3.39 5.97 -15.15
CA TYR A 106 -2.52 5.27 -14.21
C TYR A 106 -2.81 5.69 -12.76
N ALA A 107 -2.82 7.00 -12.49
CA ALA A 107 -3.06 7.54 -11.17
C ALA A 107 -4.45 7.16 -10.63
N ARG A 108 -5.47 7.17 -11.48
CA ARG A 108 -6.83 6.72 -11.10
C ARG A 108 -6.86 5.27 -10.66
N ARG A 109 -6.15 4.36 -11.36
CA ARG A 109 -6.05 2.95 -10.95
C ARG A 109 -5.43 2.81 -9.55
N CYS A 110 -4.42 3.64 -9.25
CA CYS A 110 -3.87 3.70 -7.90
C CYS A 110 -4.92 4.13 -6.88
N ILE A 111 -5.69 5.19 -7.18
CA ILE A 111 -6.76 5.68 -6.29
C ILE A 111 -7.85 4.64 -6.09
N ASP A 112 -8.30 3.97 -7.16
CA ASP A 112 -9.29 2.90 -7.07
C ASP A 112 -8.85 1.83 -6.07
N GLY A 113 -7.58 1.40 -6.13
CA GLY A 113 -7.00 0.42 -5.24
C GLY A 113 -6.95 0.89 -3.78
N VAL A 114 -6.32 2.03 -3.50
CA VAL A 114 -6.17 2.53 -2.12
C VAL A 114 -7.50 2.93 -1.48
N TYR A 115 -8.44 3.46 -2.26
CA TYR A 115 -9.78 3.77 -1.78
C TYR A 115 -10.55 2.50 -1.38
N HIS A 116 -10.49 1.47 -2.23
CA HIS A 116 -11.12 0.18 -1.95
C HIS A 116 -10.55 -0.48 -0.69
N ILE A 117 -9.22 -0.42 -0.51
CA ILE A 117 -8.52 -0.90 0.69
C ILE A 117 -8.93 -0.07 1.91
N HIS A 118 -8.94 1.27 1.79
CA HIS A 118 -9.28 2.18 2.88
C HIS A 118 -10.71 1.98 3.40
N THR A 119 -11.65 1.73 2.50
CA THR A 119 -13.06 1.48 2.84
C THR A 119 -13.33 0.06 3.34
N GLY A 120 -12.29 -0.79 3.44
CA GLY A 120 -12.45 -2.17 3.87
C GLY A 120 -13.26 -3.00 2.90
N LEU A 121 -13.04 -2.81 1.60
CA LEU A 121 -13.69 -3.55 0.51
C LEU A 121 -15.23 -3.52 0.59
N GLY A 122 -15.80 -2.40 1.04
CA GLY A 122 -17.23 -2.25 1.26
C GLY A 122 -17.67 -2.32 2.74
N GLY A 123 -16.71 -2.42 3.68
CA GLY A 123 -16.95 -2.28 5.12
C GLY A 123 -16.74 -3.55 5.96
N ASP A 124 -16.76 -4.74 5.37
CA ASP A 124 -16.68 -6.01 6.09
C ASP A 124 -15.26 -6.56 6.26
N VAL A 125 -14.27 -5.86 5.72
CA VAL A 125 -12.87 -6.28 5.74
C VAL A 125 -12.03 -5.32 6.57
N ARG A 126 -11.18 -5.88 7.43
CA ARG A 126 -10.06 -5.15 8.05
C ARG A 126 -8.80 -5.37 7.22
N THR A 127 -8.25 -4.30 6.71
CA THR A 127 -7.03 -4.34 5.89
C THR A 127 -5.80 -4.10 6.76
N ILE A 128 -4.76 -4.89 6.54
CA ILE A 128 -3.50 -4.85 7.31
C ILE A 128 -2.35 -4.76 6.32
N ALA A 129 -1.50 -3.75 6.44
CA ALA A 129 -0.21 -3.71 5.75
C ALA A 129 0.84 -4.39 6.63
N LEU A 130 1.53 -5.39 6.10
CA LEU A 130 2.70 -5.99 6.72
C LEU A 130 3.95 -5.48 6.01
N VAL A 131 4.66 -4.57 6.66
CA VAL A 131 5.83 -3.87 6.10
C VAL A 131 7.09 -4.50 6.66
N GLN A 132 7.73 -5.35 5.85
CA GLN A 132 8.96 -6.09 6.20
C GLN A 132 10.19 -5.57 5.45
N GLY A 133 10.04 -4.54 4.66
CA GLY A 133 11.07 -3.87 3.87
C GLY A 133 10.62 -2.49 3.46
N ASP A 134 11.45 -1.76 2.72
CA ASP A 134 11.25 -0.36 2.38
C ASP A 134 9.86 -0.08 1.77
N ALA A 135 9.16 0.89 2.35
CA ALA A 135 7.85 1.38 1.90
C ALA A 135 7.99 2.86 1.52
N LEU A 136 8.19 3.14 0.22
CA LEU A 136 8.52 4.47 -0.27
C LEU A 136 7.45 5.01 -1.21
N GLY A 137 7.17 6.32 -1.12
CA GLY A 137 6.21 6.96 -1.99
C GLY A 137 4.85 6.28 -1.97
N GLY A 138 4.34 5.90 -3.14
CA GLY A 138 3.11 5.13 -3.27
C GLY A 138 3.07 3.85 -2.43
N GLY A 139 4.23 3.24 -2.13
CA GLY A 139 4.31 2.08 -1.23
C GLY A 139 3.90 2.43 0.19
N LEU A 140 4.36 3.58 0.71
CA LEU A 140 3.89 4.08 2.00
C LEU A 140 2.42 4.52 1.93
N GLU A 141 1.97 5.14 0.82
CA GLU A 141 0.58 5.53 0.63
C GLU A 141 -0.37 4.32 0.66
N LEU A 142 0.03 3.19 0.05
CA LEU A 142 -0.70 1.94 0.16
C LEU A 142 -0.78 1.44 1.61
N ALA A 143 0.33 1.45 2.34
CA ALA A 143 0.33 1.04 3.75
C ALA A 143 -0.58 1.95 4.59
N LEU A 144 -0.52 3.27 4.39
CA LEU A 144 -1.36 4.26 5.06
C LEU A 144 -2.85 4.09 4.77
N SER A 145 -3.23 3.56 3.61
CA SER A 145 -4.62 3.28 3.25
C SER A 145 -5.21 2.11 4.05
N CYS A 146 -4.37 1.23 4.62
CA CYS A 146 -4.81 0.12 5.44
C CYS A 146 -5.32 0.57 6.82
N HIS A 147 -6.18 -0.25 7.41
CA HIS A 147 -6.69 -0.01 8.77
C HIS A 147 -5.59 -0.14 9.83
N THR A 148 -4.62 -0.99 9.59
CA THR A 148 -3.52 -1.26 10.53
C THR A 148 -2.22 -1.46 9.76
N ILE A 149 -1.14 -0.85 10.25
CA ILE A 149 0.22 -1.05 9.74
C ILE A 149 1.01 -1.81 10.80
N VAL A 150 1.43 -3.01 10.45
CA VAL A 150 2.40 -3.81 11.20
C VAL A 150 3.74 -3.68 10.48
N ALA A 151 4.78 -3.22 11.15
CA ALA A 151 6.10 -3.08 10.57
C ALA A 151 7.16 -3.83 11.37
N GLU A 152 8.14 -4.37 10.67
CA GLU A 152 9.36 -4.88 11.30
C GLU A 152 10.34 -3.75 11.57
N GLU A 153 11.14 -3.87 12.65
CA GLU A 153 12.12 -2.86 13.06
C GLU A 153 13.15 -2.57 11.97
N GLY A 154 13.55 -1.31 11.84
CA GLY A 154 14.65 -0.86 11.01
C GLY A 154 14.35 -0.76 9.52
N VAL A 155 13.09 -0.93 9.07
CA VAL A 155 12.73 -0.70 7.66
C VAL A 155 12.55 0.78 7.37
N ASN A 156 12.89 1.22 6.14
CA ASN A 156 12.72 2.62 5.75
C ASN A 156 11.30 2.87 5.23
N MET A 157 10.72 3.98 5.67
CA MET A 157 9.41 4.45 5.27
C MET A 157 9.48 5.95 4.95
N GLY A 158 8.92 6.40 3.84
CA GLY A 158 8.98 7.82 3.51
C GLY A 158 8.30 8.20 2.21
N LEU A 159 8.22 9.51 1.98
CA LEU A 159 7.56 10.14 0.83
C LEU A 159 8.57 11.05 0.08
N PRO A 160 9.51 10.47 -0.68
CA PRO A 160 10.64 11.20 -1.25
C PRO A 160 10.31 11.97 -2.55
N GLU A 161 9.04 12.12 -2.91
CA GLU A 161 8.58 12.72 -4.17
C GLU A 161 9.09 14.16 -4.37
N VAL A 162 9.26 14.90 -3.29
CA VAL A 162 9.78 16.28 -3.34
C VAL A 162 11.20 16.36 -3.91
N LEU A 163 12.00 15.29 -3.80
CA LEU A 163 13.36 15.22 -4.33
C LEU A 163 13.44 15.36 -5.86
N PHE A 164 12.33 15.07 -6.54
CA PHE A 164 12.20 15.27 -7.98
C PHE A 164 11.09 16.27 -8.35
N GLY A 165 10.66 17.10 -7.38
CA GLY A 165 9.75 18.22 -7.60
C GLY A 165 8.28 17.84 -7.64
N LEU A 166 7.91 16.69 -7.11
CA LEU A 166 6.52 16.26 -6.94
C LEU A 166 6.14 16.19 -5.45
N PHE A 167 4.88 15.89 -5.19
CA PHE A 167 4.37 15.46 -3.91
C PHE A 167 3.68 14.10 -4.09
N PRO A 168 3.42 13.30 -3.03
CA PRO A 168 2.75 12.01 -3.14
C PRO A 168 1.29 12.18 -3.56
N GLY A 169 0.87 11.55 -4.67
CA GLY A 169 -0.43 11.76 -5.32
C GLY A 169 -1.46 10.66 -5.10
N MET A 170 -1.17 9.64 -4.26
CA MET A 170 -2.01 8.47 -4.08
C MET A 170 -2.76 8.48 -2.73
N GLY A 171 -2.87 9.65 -2.08
CA GLY A 171 -3.65 9.84 -0.86
C GLY A 171 -2.84 10.08 0.41
N ALA A 172 -1.51 10.27 0.34
CA ALA A 172 -0.66 10.44 1.52
C ALA A 172 -1.18 11.50 2.48
N TYR A 173 -1.50 12.70 1.99
CA TYR A 173 -1.96 13.79 2.86
C TYR A 173 -3.26 13.42 3.57
N SER A 174 -4.25 12.89 2.84
CA SER A 174 -5.53 12.47 3.39
C SER A 174 -5.40 11.37 4.44
N PHE A 175 -4.54 10.37 4.20
CA PHE A 175 -4.35 9.25 5.13
C PHE A 175 -3.46 9.62 6.33
N LEU A 176 -2.39 10.41 6.14
CA LEU A 176 -1.54 10.87 7.23
C LEU A 176 -2.32 11.71 8.25
N ARG A 177 -3.19 12.63 7.78
CA ARG A 177 -4.04 13.45 8.66
C ARG A 177 -4.95 12.64 9.59
N LYS A 178 -5.17 11.35 9.29
CA LYS A 178 -5.93 10.45 10.17
C LYS A 178 -5.07 9.83 11.28
N ARG A 179 -3.76 10.02 11.20
CA ARG A 179 -2.79 9.44 12.14
C ARG A 179 -2.02 10.50 12.91
N VAL A 180 -1.74 11.64 12.27
CA VAL A 180 -0.95 12.74 12.84
C VAL A 180 -1.61 14.09 12.55
N SER A 181 -1.09 15.17 13.16
CA SER A 181 -1.58 16.52 12.85
C SER A 181 -1.34 16.90 11.39
N SER A 182 -2.16 17.82 10.86
CA SER A 182 -2.00 18.31 9.49
C SER A 182 -0.63 18.93 9.25
N GLN A 183 -0.08 19.63 10.26
CA GLN A 183 1.25 20.25 10.20
C GLN A 183 2.35 19.18 10.09
N LEU A 184 2.24 18.09 10.85
CA LEU A 184 3.23 17.03 10.77
C LEU A 184 3.10 16.24 9.45
N ALA A 185 1.88 16.00 8.97
CA ALA A 185 1.64 15.39 7.66
C ALA A 185 2.29 16.20 6.53
N GLU A 186 2.08 17.53 6.53
CA GLU A 186 2.67 18.42 5.54
C GLU A 186 4.20 18.45 5.64
N LYS A 187 4.75 18.49 6.86
CA LYS A 187 6.19 18.43 7.12
C LYS A 187 6.81 17.17 6.53
N ILE A 188 6.27 15.97 6.83
CA ILE A 188 6.76 14.69 6.32
C ILE A 188 6.78 14.68 4.78
N ILE A 189 5.73 15.21 4.15
CA ILE A 189 5.62 15.28 2.69
C ILE A 189 6.63 16.24 2.08
N LEU A 190 6.80 17.43 2.66
CA LEU A 190 7.62 18.48 2.06
C LEU A 190 9.11 18.37 2.38
N GLU A 191 9.48 17.68 3.46
CA GLU A 191 10.89 17.37 3.76
C GLU A 191 11.41 16.21 2.89
N GLY A 192 10.55 15.24 2.57
CA GLY A 192 10.92 14.08 1.75
C GLY A 192 11.92 13.15 2.41
N ASP A 193 12.05 13.26 3.73
CA ASP A 193 12.98 12.44 4.51
C ASP A 193 12.50 10.98 4.61
N LEU A 194 13.46 10.07 4.79
CA LEU A 194 13.19 8.69 5.13
C LEU A 194 13.23 8.54 6.65
N TYR A 195 12.21 7.89 7.18
CA TYR A 195 12.09 7.54 8.59
C TYR A 195 12.25 6.03 8.74
N THR A 196 12.78 5.59 9.86
CA THR A 196 12.71 4.18 10.23
C THR A 196 11.29 3.83 10.69
N SER A 197 10.92 2.55 10.60
CA SER A 197 9.65 2.05 11.17
C SER A 197 9.51 2.36 12.65
N ASP A 198 10.64 2.40 13.40
CA ASP A 198 10.70 2.78 14.81
C ASP A 198 10.31 4.24 15.04
N GLU A 199 10.77 5.14 14.18
CA GLU A 199 10.40 6.55 14.22
C GLU A 199 8.94 6.73 13.83
N MET A 200 8.48 6.04 12.79
CA MET A 200 7.08 6.05 12.36
C MET A 200 6.14 5.50 13.44
N TYR A 201 6.59 4.49 14.21
CA TYR A 201 5.85 3.98 15.37
C TYR A 201 5.75 5.04 16.49
N LYS A 202 6.85 5.72 16.81
CA LYS A 202 6.86 6.82 17.81
C LYS A 202 5.96 7.98 17.40
N LEU A 203 5.83 8.25 16.10
CA LEU A 203 4.92 9.26 15.55
C LEU A 203 3.45 8.82 15.51
N GLY A 204 3.15 7.54 15.80
CA GLY A 204 1.80 6.99 15.75
C GLY A 204 1.32 6.66 14.31
N ILE A 205 2.24 6.59 13.35
CA ILE A 205 1.93 6.22 11.96
C ILE A 205 1.92 4.70 11.80
N VAL A 206 2.89 3.99 12.37
CA VAL A 206 2.90 2.53 12.49
C VAL A 206 2.12 2.13 13.74
N ASP A 207 1.21 1.15 13.61
CA ASP A 207 0.34 0.72 14.71
C ASP A 207 0.99 -0.38 15.58
N VAL A 208 1.80 -1.24 14.97
CA VAL A 208 2.48 -2.35 15.63
C VAL A 208 3.90 -2.45 15.09
N LEU A 209 4.89 -2.37 15.98
CA LEU A 209 6.30 -2.55 15.66
C LEU A 209 6.78 -3.85 16.29
N VAL A 210 7.49 -4.68 15.52
CA VAL A 210 7.98 -5.98 15.96
C VAL A 210 9.42 -6.22 15.48
N PRO A 211 10.18 -7.08 16.15
CA PRO A 211 11.51 -7.48 15.69
C PRO A 211 11.47 -8.05 14.26
N LYS A 212 12.58 -7.92 13.56
CA LYS A 212 12.74 -8.45 12.21
C LYS A 212 12.47 -9.96 12.16
N GLY A 213 11.60 -10.38 11.24
CA GLY A 213 11.18 -11.78 11.05
C GLY A 213 9.98 -12.20 11.91
N GLU A 214 9.43 -11.30 12.74
CA GLU A 214 8.25 -11.59 13.57
C GLU A 214 6.94 -11.01 13.01
N GLY A 215 6.99 -10.34 11.87
CA GLY A 215 5.86 -9.63 11.29
C GLY A 215 4.65 -10.52 10.98
N GLU A 216 4.85 -11.67 10.34
CA GLU A 216 3.75 -12.60 10.02
C GLU A 216 3.08 -13.14 11.29
N ALA A 217 3.86 -13.55 12.31
CA ALA A 217 3.33 -14.03 13.57
C ALA A 217 2.53 -12.94 14.33
N ALA A 218 2.98 -11.68 14.25
CA ALA A 218 2.28 -10.55 14.84
C ALA A 218 0.94 -10.28 14.15
N VAL A 219 0.90 -10.33 12.81
CA VAL A 219 -0.34 -10.19 12.04
C VAL A 219 -1.33 -11.31 12.37
N GLU A 220 -0.87 -12.56 12.43
CA GLU A 220 -1.73 -13.68 12.83
C GLU A 220 -2.30 -13.50 14.25
N ALA A 221 -1.46 -13.05 15.21
CA ALA A 221 -1.92 -12.77 16.56
C ALA A 221 -2.95 -11.63 16.59
N LEU A 222 -2.75 -10.60 15.77
CA LEU A 222 -3.71 -9.49 15.62
C LEU A 222 -5.04 -9.98 15.05
N ILE A 223 -5.04 -10.77 13.99
CA ILE A 223 -6.23 -11.35 13.40
C ILE A 223 -6.99 -12.19 14.43
N ARG A 224 -6.30 -13.12 15.13
CA ARG A 224 -6.90 -13.91 16.20
C ARG A 224 -7.52 -13.05 17.31
N LYS A 225 -6.88 -11.94 17.68
CA LYS A 225 -7.41 -10.99 18.68
C LYS A 225 -8.69 -10.32 18.17
N GLN A 226 -8.70 -9.84 16.92
CA GLN A 226 -9.85 -9.15 16.33
C GLN A 226 -11.04 -10.10 16.12
N GLN A 227 -10.80 -11.35 15.79
CA GLN A 227 -11.84 -12.39 15.66
C GLN A 227 -12.57 -12.73 16.98
N ARG A 228 -12.05 -12.31 18.13
CA ARG A 228 -12.76 -12.49 19.42
C ARG A 228 -13.91 -11.51 19.61
N SER A 229 -13.92 -10.38 18.87
CA SER A 229 -14.95 -9.34 18.94
C SER A 229 -15.30 -8.79 17.55
N PRO A 230 -15.77 -9.63 16.62
CA PRO A 230 -15.94 -9.27 15.22
C PRO A 230 -16.92 -8.11 15.03
N HIS A 231 -18.05 -8.12 15.75
CA HIS A 231 -19.05 -7.06 15.65
C HIS A 231 -18.52 -5.68 16.06
N ALA A 232 -17.64 -5.60 17.07
CA ALA A 232 -17.03 -4.34 17.46
C ALA A 232 -16.12 -3.78 16.36
N HIS A 233 -15.35 -4.64 15.70
CA HIS A 233 -14.47 -4.23 14.59
C HIS A 233 -15.26 -3.80 13.35
N LEU A 234 -16.34 -4.49 13.01
CA LEU A 234 -17.25 -4.10 11.92
C LEU A 234 -17.93 -2.75 12.22
N ALA A 235 -18.43 -2.58 13.45
CA ALA A 235 -18.98 -1.31 13.88
C ALA A 235 -17.98 -0.16 13.81
N MET A 236 -16.73 -0.39 14.20
CA MET A 236 -15.66 0.62 14.09
C MET A 236 -15.30 0.94 12.63
N ASN A 237 -15.38 0.00 11.69
CA ASN A 237 -15.24 0.33 10.27
C ASN A 237 -16.33 1.35 9.85
N ALA A 238 -17.58 1.10 10.20
CA ALA A 238 -18.68 2.00 9.89
C ALA A 238 -18.51 3.37 10.58
N VAL A 239 -18.14 3.40 11.87
CA VAL A 239 -17.87 4.64 12.62
C VAL A 239 -16.77 5.47 11.96
N ARG A 240 -15.68 4.85 11.53
CA ARG A 240 -14.60 5.58 10.83
C ARG A 240 -15.09 6.21 9.53
N GLY A 241 -15.92 5.50 8.77
CA GLY A 241 -16.51 6.02 7.53
C GLY A 241 -17.42 7.22 7.75
N ILE A 242 -18.05 7.34 8.94
CA ILE A 242 -18.92 8.45 9.31
C ILE A 242 -18.12 9.62 9.90
N ALA A 243 -17.26 9.33 10.89
CA ALA A 243 -16.59 10.35 11.68
C ALA A 243 -15.43 11.03 10.92
N GLU A 244 -14.75 10.28 10.07
CA GLU A 244 -13.56 10.73 9.38
C GLU A 244 -13.50 10.20 7.94
N PRO A 245 -14.48 10.51 7.09
CA PRO A 245 -14.48 10.00 5.72
C PRO A 245 -13.27 10.53 4.94
N VAL A 246 -12.65 9.66 4.14
CA VAL A 246 -11.80 10.04 3.03
C VAL A 246 -12.60 9.76 1.77
N GLY A 247 -13.02 10.82 1.09
CA GLY A 247 -13.89 10.70 -0.09
C GLY A 247 -13.09 10.32 -1.34
N TYR A 248 -13.69 9.49 -2.21
CA TYR A 248 -13.10 9.20 -3.52
C TYR A 248 -12.82 10.47 -4.33
N ASN A 249 -13.75 11.43 -4.32
CA ASN A 249 -13.59 12.70 -5.03
C ASN A 249 -12.49 13.59 -4.41
N GLU A 250 -12.24 13.51 -3.10
CA GLU A 250 -11.10 14.18 -2.45
C GLU A 250 -9.79 13.62 -3.00
N LEU A 251 -9.64 12.29 -2.99
CA LEU A 251 -8.45 11.62 -3.51
C LEU A 251 -8.23 11.95 -4.99
N MET A 252 -9.28 11.86 -5.82
CA MET A 252 -9.19 12.18 -7.24
C MET A 252 -8.84 13.65 -7.49
N GLY A 253 -9.41 14.59 -6.73
CA GLY A 253 -9.07 16.01 -6.85
C GLY A 253 -7.58 16.28 -6.54
N ILE A 254 -7.04 15.65 -5.50
CA ILE A 254 -5.60 15.72 -5.16
C ILE A 254 -4.76 15.10 -6.29
N THR A 255 -5.21 13.98 -6.84
CA THR A 255 -4.53 13.29 -7.94
C THR A 255 -4.49 14.12 -9.22
N GLU A 256 -5.54 14.88 -9.51
CA GLU A 256 -5.53 15.81 -10.67
C GLU A 256 -4.49 16.92 -10.49
N VAL A 257 -4.37 17.48 -9.28
CA VAL A 257 -3.30 18.45 -8.95
C VAL A 257 -1.93 17.80 -9.13
N TRP A 258 -1.77 16.52 -8.72
CA TRP A 258 -0.53 15.78 -8.91
C TRP A 258 -0.19 15.61 -10.39
N VAL A 259 -1.16 15.24 -11.23
CA VAL A 259 -0.98 15.08 -12.68
C VAL A 259 -0.54 16.40 -13.32
N ASP A 260 -1.20 17.50 -13.00
CA ASP A 260 -0.88 18.82 -13.56
C ASP A 260 0.50 19.31 -13.09
N THR A 261 0.87 19.04 -11.83
CA THR A 261 2.21 19.31 -11.30
C THR A 261 3.27 18.46 -12.00
N ALA A 262 2.98 17.19 -12.23
CA ALA A 262 3.89 16.28 -12.92
C ALA A 262 4.19 16.73 -14.36
N LEU A 263 3.18 17.16 -15.09
CA LEU A 263 3.33 17.64 -16.47
C LEU A 263 4.11 18.96 -16.54
N ALA A 264 4.17 19.75 -15.45
CA ALA A 264 4.96 20.95 -15.37
C ALA A 264 6.44 20.71 -15.04
N LEU A 265 6.86 19.45 -14.77
CA LEU A 265 8.24 19.13 -14.43
C LEU A 265 9.18 19.31 -15.62
N GLY A 266 10.34 19.90 -15.34
CA GLY A 266 11.41 20.06 -16.31
C GLY A 266 12.37 18.84 -16.36
N GLU A 267 13.24 18.83 -17.35
CA GLU A 267 14.23 17.76 -17.61
C GLU A 267 15.13 17.41 -16.40
N LYS A 268 15.40 18.37 -15.50
CA LYS A 268 16.17 18.09 -14.27
C LYS A 268 15.45 17.07 -13.39
N SER A 269 14.18 17.25 -13.19
CA SER A 269 13.31 16.32 -12.40
C SER A 269 13.24 14.94 -13.04
N LEU A 270 13.05 14.89 -14.36
CA LEU A 270 12.98 13.63 -15.10
C LEU A 270 14.30 12.83 -15.03
N ARG A 271 15.43 13.53 -15.16
CA ARG A 271 16.76 12.90 -14.96
C ARG A 271 16.96 12.41 -13.53
N THR A 272 16.37 13.06 -12.54
CA THR A 272 16.42 12.59 -11.15
C THR A 272 15.60 11.31 -10.98
N MET A 273 14.40 11.24 -11.55
CA MET A 273 13.60 10.00 -11.57
C MET A 273 14.38 8.84 -12.22
N GLU A 274 15.02 9.07 -13.38
CA GLU A 274 15.83 8.05 -14.07
C GLU A 274 17.04 7.56 -13.24
N ARG A 275 17.66 8.45 -12.47
CA ARG A 275 18.75 8.06 -11.55
C ARG A 275 18.24 7.18 -10.41
N ILE A 276 17.06 7.49 -9.86
CA ILE A 276 16.41 6.69 -8.82
C ILE A 276 16.09 5.31 -9.40
N VAL A 277 15.48 5.23 -10.58
CA VAL A 277 15.20 3.96 -11.29
C VAL A 277 16.46 3.11 -11.40
N LYS A 278 17.56 3.68 -11.94
CA LYS A 278 18.84 2.97 -12.10
C LYS A 278 19.43 2.50 -10.76
N ALA A 279 19.24 3.26 -9.67
CA ALA A 279 19.68 2.84 -8.34
C ALA A 279 18.86 1.66 -7.83
N GLN A 280 17.55 1.68 -8.00
CA GLN A 280 16.63 0.58 -7.62
C GLN A 280 16.92 -0.71 -8.42
N GLU A 281 17.21 -0.59 -9.72
CA GLU A 281 17.57 -1.73 -10.58
C GLU A 281 18.88 -2.39 -10.12
N ARG A 282 19.90 -1.60 -9.78
CA ARG A 282 21.17 -2.13 -9.26
C ARG A 282 20.99 -2.91 -7.96
N LEU A 283 20.14 -2.41 -7.06
CA LEU A 283 19.84 -3.11 -5.81
C LEU A 283 19.10 -4.43 -6.08
N ALA A 284 18.13 -4.45 -6.98
CA ALA A 284 17.40 -5.67 -7.35
C ALA A 284 18.34 -6.74 -7.93
N HIS A 285 19.31 -6.36 -8.76
CA HIS A 285 20.27 -7.32 -9.36
C HIS A 285 21.36 -7.79 -8.38
N SER A 286 21.75 -6.98 -7.39
CA SER A 286 22.77 -7.38 -6.41
C SER A 286 22.28 -8.43 -5.41
N VAL A 287 20.99 -8.67 -5.35
CA VAL A 287 20.33 -9.63 -4.45
C VAL A 287 20.10 -10.98 -5.17
N ALA A 288 20.04 -10.95 -6.50
CA ALA A 288 19.87 -12.17 -7.32
C ALA A 288 21.20 -12.87 -7.63
N ALA A 289 22.35 -12.31 -7.26
CA ALA A 289 23.69 -12.85 -7.41
C ALA A 289 24.26 -13.37 -6.08
#